data_c3872c7abda16b3734d9b0ef1b42bf20
#
_entry.id   c3872c7abda16b3734d9b0ef1b42bf20
#
_cell.length_a   1.000
_cell.length_b   1.000
_cell.length_c   1.000
_cell.angle_alpha   90.00
_cell.angle_beta   90.00
_cell.angle_gamma   90.00
#
_symmetry.space_group_name_H-M   'P 1'
#
loop_
_entity.id
_entity.type
_entity.pdbx_description
1 polymer ?
#
loop_
_entity_poly.entity_id
_entity_poly.type
_entity_poly.pdbx_seq_one_letter_code
_entity_poly.pdbx_strand_id
1 'polypeptide(L)'
;MREGAKLVSLEPRHAAIVPYLRKADREEILASSGVPIDMAVAFSIAASSIGWAVELHDRPVAIFGARNAGNGRGEPWLVASDVIERYPVHFYRVSRGIIERLRRKFARLENRTDARNVLSLRWLAWAG
;
A
#
# COMPACT_ATOMS: atom_id res chain seq x y z
N MET A 1 0.92 16.05 9.43
CA MET A 1 1.38 14.70 9.76
C MET A 1 2.13 14.77 11.08
N ARG A 2 2.20 13.64 11.77
CA ARG A 2 2.87 13.56 13.06
C ARG A 2 4.35 13.89 12.95
N GLU A 3 4.94 14.48 13.99
CA GLU A 3 6.37 14.80 14.04
C GLU A 3 7.21 13.55 13.77
N GLY A 4 8.22 13.69 12.91
CA GLY A 4 9.10 12.60 12.49
C GLY A 4 8.55 11.74 11.38
N ALA A 5 7.28 11.86 11.02
CA ALA A 5 6.69 11.10 9.92
C ALA A 5 6.80 11.87 8.61
N LYS A 6 7.15 11.15 7.53
CA LYS A 6 7.30 11.73 6.19
C LYS A 6 6.55 10.88 5.19
N LEU A 7 5.92 11.55 4.23
CA LEU A 7 5.36 10.88 3.04
C LEU A 7 6.33 11.12 1.90
N VAL A 8 6.87 10.04 1.37
CA VAL A 8 7.87 10.09 0.28
C VAL A 8 7.44 9.21 -0.88
N SER A 9 8.04 9.41 -2.05
CA SER A 9 7.78 8.57 -3.21
C SER A 9 8.24 7.13 -2.95
N LEU A 10 7.47 6.17 -3.47
CA LEU A 10 7.78 4.76 -3.32
C LEU A 10 9.06 4.41 -4.08
N GLU A 11 9.96 3.68 -3.40
CA GLU A 11 11.23 3.24 -3.96
C GLU A 11 11.46 1.76 -3.60
N PRO A 12 12.32 1.05 -4.36
CA PRO A 12 12.62 -0.35 -4.07
C PRO A 12 13.10 -0.59 -2.62
N ARG A 13 13.82 0.36 -2.02
CA ARG A 13 14.30 0.24 -0.64
C ARG A 13 13.17 0.08 0.37
N HIS A 14 11.97 0.48 0.03
CA HIS A 14 10.82 0.38 0.92
C HIS A 14 10.37 -1.07 1.16
N ALA A 15 10.90 -2.03 0.40
CA ALA A 15 10.70 -3.45 0.70
C ALA A 15 11.25 -3.84 2.09
N ALA A 16 12.07 -2.98 2.69
CA ALA A 16 12.54 -3.17 4.07
C ALA A 16 11.41 -3.23 5.11
N ILE A 17 10.17 -2.88 4.74
CA ILE A 17 9.00 -3.03 5.62
C ILE A 17 8.68 -4.51 5.92
N VAL A 18 9.09 -5.44 5.07
CA VAL A 18 8.64 -6.84 5.13
C VAL A 18 8.77 -7.49 6.53
N PRO A 19 9.89 -7.37 7.26
CA PRO A 19 9.98 -7.97 8.59
C PRO A 19 9.01 -7.39 9.61
N TYR A 20 8.45 -6.22 9.34
CA TYR A 20 7.61 -5.48 10.28
C TYR A 20 6.14 -5.45 9.90
N LEU A 21 5.73 -6.18 8.86
CA LEU A 21 4.36 -6.20 8.39
C LEU A 21 3.41 -6.73 9.46
N ARG A 22 2.20 -6.15 9.49
CA ARG A 22 1.12 -6.64 10.35
C ARG A 22 0.86 -8.12 10.05
N LYS A 23 0.47 -8.86 11.08
CA LYS A 23 0.13 -10.26 10.95
C LYS A 23 -0.95 -10.49 9.88
N ALA A 24 -1.97 -9.65 9.88
CA ALA A 24 -3.05 -9.74 8.89
C ALA A 24 -2.53 -9.58 7.46
N ASP A 25 -1.63 -8.63 7.23
CA ASP A 25 -1.04 -8.43 5.90
C ASP A 25 -0.20 -9.63 5.47
N ARG A 26 0.59 -10.18 6.40
CA ARG A 26 1.42 -11.36 6.11
C ARG A 26 0.55 -12.57 5.75
N GLU A 27 -0.51 -12.80 6.51
CA GLU A 27 -1.41 -13.93 6.29
C GLU A 27 -2.13 -13.81 4.93
N GLU A 28 -2.58 -12.62 4.57
CA GLU A 28 -3.25 -12.40 3.29
C GLU A 28 -2.30 -12.57 2.10
N ILE A 29 -1.07 -12.08 2.22
CA ILE A 29 -0.08 -12.26 1.16
C ILE A 29 0.22 -13.74 0.97
N LEU A 30 0.45 -14.48 2.06
CA LEU A 30 0.72 -15.91 1.97
C LEU A 30 -0.46 -16.69 1.38
N ALA A 31 -1.68 -16.34 1.76
CA ALA A 31 -2.87 -17.02 1.28
C ALA A 31 -3.15 -16.75 -0.20
N SER A 32 -2.77 -15.59 -0.71
CA SER A 32 -3.21 -15.14 -2.03
C SER A 32 -2.12 -15.16 -3.09
N SER A 33 -0.84 -14.96 -2.74
CA SER A 33 0.20 -14.75 -3.74
C SER A 33 0.89 -16.04 -4.21
N GLY A 34 0.97 -17.04 -3.35
CA GLY A 34 1.69 -18.27 -3.67
C GLY A 34 3.21 -18.11 -3.75
N VAL A 35 3.75 -16.96 -3.40
CA VAL A 35 5.19 -16.68 -3.40
C VAL A 35 5.61 -16.14 -2.03
N PRO A 36 6.93 -16.14 -1.72
CA PRO A 36 7.41 -15.57 -0.46
C PRO A 36 6.98 -14.10 -0.31
N ILE A 37 6.75 -13.67 0.93
CA ILE A 37 6.25 -12.33 1.24
C ILE A 37 7.17 -11.24 0.68
N ASP A 38 8.49 -11.38 0.86
CA ASP A 38 9.46 -10.40 0.37
C ASP A 38 9.37 -10.27 -1.15
N MET A 39 9.19 -11.36 -1.86
CA MET A 39 9.04 -11.37 -3.31
C MET A 39 7.73 -10.69 -3.73
N ALA A 40 6.61 -11.00 -3.05
CA ALA A 40 5.33 -10.39 -3.35
C ALA A 40 5.37 -8.87 -3.18
N VAL A 41 5.99 -8.38 -2.11
CA VAL A 41 6.12 -6.95 -1.86
C VAL A 41 7.02 -6.30 -2.90
N ALA A 42 8.17 -6.91 -3.21
CA ALA A 42 9.08 -6.38 -4.23
C ALA A 42 8.42 -6.29 -5.60
N PHE A 43 7.65 -7.31 -6.00
CA PHE A 43 6.89 -7.28 -7.25
C PHE A 43 5.86 -6.17 -7.27
N SER A 44 5.14 -5.98 -6.16
CA SER A 44 4.12 -4.92 -6.08
C SER A 44 4.75 -3.54 -6.24
N ILE A 45 5.89 -3.31 -5.59
CA ILE A 45 6.63 -2.05 -5.73
C ILE A 45 7.06 -1.85 -7.19
N ALA A 46 7.67 -2.88 -7.79
CA ALA A 46 8.18 -2.79 -9.15
C ALA A 46 7.07 -2.60 -10.19
N ALA A 47 5.91 -3.20 -9.97
CA ALA A 47 4.77 -3.11 -10.89
C ALA A 47 3.98 -1.81 -10.75
N SER A 48 4.19 -1.05 -9.69
CA SER A 48 3.46 0.20 -9.45
C SER A 48 3.96 1.30 -10.37
N SER A 49 3.03 2.01 -11.01
CA SER A 49 3.36 3.19 -11.81
C SER A 49 3.46 4.45 -10.96
N ILE A 50 2.86 4.43 -9.78
CA ILE A 50 2.92 5.50 -8.80
C ILE A 50 2.79 4.90 -7.41
N GLY A 51 3.43 5.49 -6.43
CA GLY A 51 3.31 5.02 -5.07
C GLY A 51 4.00 5.92 -4.07
N TRP A 52 3.75 5.66 -2.81
CA TRP A 52 4.28 6.43 -1.69
C TRP A 52 4.61 5.51 -0.53
N ALA A 53 5.47 6.00 0.34
CA ALA A 53 5.75 5.37 1.62
C ALA A 53 5.60 6.39 2.73
N VAL A 54 5.05 5.96 3.85
CA VAL A 54 5.13 6.72 5.09
C VAL A 54 6.34 6.22 5.84
N GLU A 55 7.29 7.11 6.12
CA GLU A 55 8.49 6.79 6.88
C GLU A 55 8.41 7.45 8.25
N LEU A 56 8.76 6.70 9.28
CA LEU A 56 8.91 7.19 10.65
C LEU A 56 10.31 6.83 11.11
N HIS A 57 11.10 7.84 11.50
CA HIS A 57 12.51 7.64 11.85
C HIS A 57 13.27 6.86 10.77
N ASP A 58 13.07 7.27 9.51
CA ASP A 58 13.70 6.70 8.32
C ASP A 58 13.36 5.23 8.05
N ARG A 59 12.29 4.71 8.67
CA ARG A 59 11.79 3.35 8.42
C ARG A 59 10.42 3.40 7.78
N PRO A 60 10.15 2.61 6.74
CA PRO A 60 8.81 2.55 6.18
C PRO A 60 7.85 1.88 7.16
N VAL A 61 6.72 2.54 7.42
CA VAL A 61 5.67 2.00 8.29
C VAL A 61 4.39 1.70 7.54
N ALA A 62 4.25 2.24 6.33
CA ALA A 62 3.17 1.91 5.40
C ALA A 62 3.65 2.22 3.99
N ILE A 63 3.31 1.37 3.05
CA ILE A 63 3.60 1.63 1.64
C ILE A 63 2.33 1.44 0.81
N PHE A 64 2.15 2.31 -0.15
CA PHE A 64 0.97 2.40 -0.99
C PHE A 64 1.43 2.47 -2.44
N GLY A 65 0.73 1.79 -3.31
CA GLY A 65 1.03 1.89 -4.72
C GLY A 65 -0.19 1.62 -5.58
N ALA A 66 -0.05 1.86 -6.87
CA ALA A 66 -1.07 1.50 -7.83
C ALA A 66 -0.42 1.09 -9.14
N ARG A 67 -0.88 -0.03 -9.68
CA ARG A 67 -0.48 -0.49 -11.00
C ARG A 67 -1.40 0.14 -12.04
N ASN A 68 -0.84 0.58 -13.15
CA ASN A 68 -1.63 1.03 -14.29
C ASN A 68 -2.10 -0.21 -15.05
N ALA A 69 -3.41 -0.45 -15.00
CA ALA A 69 -4.02 -1.61 -15.67
C ALA A 69 -4.49 -1.30 -17.10
N GLY A 70 -4.24 -0.07 -17.58
CA GLY A 70 -4.65 0.38 -18.90
C GLY A 70 -6.07 0.93 -18.92
N ASN A 71 -6.39 1.67 -19.98
CA ASN A 71 -7.72 2.24 -20.18
C ASN A 71 -8.20 3.13 -19.02
N GLY A 72 -7.28 3.86 -18.39
CA GLY A 72 -7.61 4.74 -17.30
C GLY A 72 -7.86 4.03 -15.97
N ARG A 73 -7.58 2.73 -15.88
CA ARG A 73 -7.78 1.94 -14.66
C ARG A 73 -6.50 1.85 -13.84
N GLY A 74 -6.61 2.07 -12.54
CA GLY A 74 -5.53 1.87 -11.59
C GLY A 74 -5.90 0.78 -10.59
N GLU A 75 -4.94 -0.07 -10.23
CA GLU A 75 -5.12 -1.13 -9.24
C GLU A 75 -4.31 -0.77 -7.98
N PRO A 76 -4.96 -0.20 -6.95
CA PRO A 76 -4.26 0.22 -5.74
C PRO A 76 -3.97 -0.95 -4.81
N TRP A 77 -2.92 -0.78 -4.02
CA TRP A 77 -2.54 -1.74 -2.99
C TRP A 77 -1.88 -1.03 -1.80
N LEU A 78 -1.89 -1.70 -0.67
CA LEU A 78 -1.33 -1.19 0.59
C LEU A 78 -0.80 -2.34 1.42
N VAL A 79 0.36 -2.17 2.02
CA VAL A 79 0.81 -2.99 3.15
C VAL A 79 1.38 -2.07 4.23
N ALA A 80 1.30 -2.51 5.49
CA ALA A 80 1.68 -1.67 6.60
C ALA A 80 2.24 -2.48 7.77
N SER A 81 2.97 -1.79 8.64
CA SER A 81 3.43 -2.36 9.90
C SER A 81 2.41 -2.07 11.01
N ASP A 82 2.58 -2.73 12.17
CA ASP A 82 1.73 -2.52 13.34
C ASP A 82 1.78 -1.08 13.86
N VAL A 83 2.82 -0.35 13.52
CA VAL A 83 2.98 1.04 13.97
C VAL A 83 1.78 1.91 13.61
N ILE A 84 1.16 1.67 12.44
CA ILE A 84 0.01 2.48 12.02
C ILE A 84 -1.19 2.34 12.96
N GLU A 85 -1.29 1.25 13.69
CA GLU A 85 -2.40 1.01 14.61
C GLU A 85 -2.35 1.93 15.82
N ARG A 86 -1.20 2.53 16.09
CA ARG A 86 -1.02 3.54 17.14
C ARG A 86 -1.51 4.91 16.71
N TYR A 87 -1.70 5.12 15.40
CA TYR A 87 -2.03 6.43 14.84
C TYR A 87 -3.15 6.31 13.80
N PRO A 88 -4.31 5.75 14.18
CA PRO A 88 -5.37 5.43 13.22
C PRO A 88 -5.92 6.65 12.48
N VAL A 89 -6.06 7.79 13.19
CA VAL A 89 -6.59 9.00 12.55
C VAL A 89 -5.63 9.55 11.51
N HIS A 90 -4.34 9.60 11.83
CA HIS A 90 -3.33 10.07 10.88
C HIS A 90 -3.24 9.16 9.68
N PHE A 91 -3.25 7.85 9.90
CA PHE A 91 -3.20 6.87 8.83
C PHE A 91 -4.42 6.99 7.91
N TYR A 92 -5.60 7.16 8.49
CA TYR A 92 -6.83 7.36 7.72
C TYR A 92 -6.72 8.60 6.83
N ARG A 93 -6.25 9.73 7.37
CA ARG A 93 -6.11 10.97 6.60
C ARG A 93 -5.11 10.83 5.46
N VAL A 94 -3.97 10.18 5.72
CA VAL A 94 -2.97 9.94 4.68
C VAL A 94 -3.57 9.06 3.58
N SER A 95 -4.27 8.00 3.95
CA SER A 95 -4.91 7.08 3.01
C SER A 95 -5.94 7.81 2.14
N ARG A 96 -6.76 8.67 2.73
CA ARG A 96 -7.73 9.47 1.98
C ARG A 96 -7.04 10.37 0.96
N GLY A 97 -5.97 11.03 1.37
CA GLY A 97 -5.20 11.90 0.49
C GLY A 97 -4.58 11.16 -0.68
N ILE A 98 -4.09 9.95 -0.43
CA ILE A 98 -3.51 9.10 -1.47
C ILE A 98 -4.59 8.65 -2.45
N ILE A 99 -5.74 8.22 -1.97
CA ILE A 99 -6.85 7.81 -2.85
C ILE A 99 -7.29 8.98 -3.73
N GLU A 100 -7.38 10.19 -3.19
CA GLU A 100 -7.71 11.36 -3.98
C GLU A 100 -6.69 11.62 -5.09
N ARG A 101 -5.40 11.47 -4.79
CA ARG A 101 -4.35 11.59 -5.80
C ARG A 101 -4.48 10.53 -6.88
N LEU A 102 -4.79 9.29 -6.50
CA LEU A 102 -4.98 8.21 -7.45
C LEU A 102 -6.20 8.45 -8.35
N ARG A 103 -7.28 9.00 -7.79
CA ARG A 103 -8.48 9.34 -8.57
C ARG A 103 -8.25 10.46 -9.57
N ARG A 104 -7.26 11.31 -9.34
CA ARG A 104 -6.86 12.31 -10.34
C ARG A 104 -6.02 11.71 -11.45
N LYS A 105 -5.25 10.67 -11.14
CA LYS A 105 -4.38 10.01 -12.12
C LYS A 105 -5.12 8.99 -12.97
N PHE A 106 -6.06 8.26 -12.36
CA PHE A 106 -6.80 7.19 -13.02
C PHE A 106 -8.28 7.53 -13.09
N ALA A 107 -8.92 7.21 -14.22
CA ALA A 107 -10.36 7.40 -14.37
C ALA A 107 -11.14 6.50 -13.41
N ARG A 108 -10.61 5.30 -13.13
CA ARG A 108 -11.22 4.35 -12.19
C ARG A 108 -10.14 3.68 -11.36
N LEU A 109 -10.47 3.40 -10.10
CA LEU A 109 -9.68 2.55 -9.24
C LEU A 109 -10.42 1.24 -9.07
N GLU A 110 -9.75 0.15 -9.40
CA GLU A 110 -10.34 -1.17 -9.37
C GLU A 110 -9.43 -2.12 -8.60
N ASN A 111 -10.03 -3.03 -7.87
CA ASN A 111 -9.28 -4.14 -7.32
C ASN A 111 -9.09 -5.19 -8.40
N ARG A 112 -7.99 -5.93 -8.29
CA ARG A 112 -7.80 -7.08 -9.16
C ARG A 112 -8.92 -8.09 -8.87
N THR A 113 -9.31 -8.83 -9.91
CA THR A 113 -10.39 -9.80 -9.78
C THR A 113 -9.95 -11.08 -9.10
N ASP A 114 -8.65 -11.30 -8.94
CA ASP A 114 -8.14 -12.49 -8.29
C ASP A 114 -7.96 -12.31 -6.78
N ALA A 115 -7.76 -13.41 -6.06
CA ALA A 115 -7.64 -13.41 -4.61
C ALA A 115 -6.42 -12.66 -4.09
N ARG A 116 -5.44 -12.37 -4.95
CA ARG A 116 -4.21 -11.68 -4.54
C ARG A 116 -4.42 -10.23 -4.16
N ASN A 117 -5.64 -9.72 -4.29
CA ASN A 117 -5.90 -8.31 -4.07
C ASN A 117 -6.83 -8.02 -2.90
N VAL A 118 -6.88 -8.94 -1.93
CA VAL A 118 -7.76 -8.79 -0.76
C VAL A 118 -7.43 -7.54 0.05
N LEU A 119 -6.14 -7.21 0.20
CA LEU A 119 -5.70 -6.00 0.90
C LEU A 119 -6.26 -4.74 0.27
N SER A 120 -6.21 -4.65 -1.06
CA SER A 120 -6.70 -3.49 -1.79
C SER A 120 -8.21 -3.33 -1.64
N LEU A 121 -8.96 -4.44 -1.65
CA LEU A 121 -10.40 -4.40 -1.42
C LEU A 121 -10.73 -3.78 -0.07
N ARG A 122 -10.07 -4.25 0.99
CA ARG A 122 -10.31 -3.73 2.33
C ARG A 122 -9.92 -2.26 2.45
N TRP A 123 -8.80 -1.89 1.87
CA TRP A 123 -8.33 -0.52 1.92
C TRP A 123 -9.29 0.44 1.23
N LEU A 124 -9.74 0.11 0.02
CA LEU A 124 -10.70 0.94 -0.71
C LEU A 124 -12.02 1.06 0.04
N ALA A 125 -12.53 -0.03 0.58
CA ALA A 125 -13.77 -0.01 1.36
C ALA A 125 -13.64 0.85 2.62
N TRP A 126 -12.49 0.77 3.27
CA TRP A 126 -12.24 1.52 4.52
C TRP A 126 -11.97 3.00 4.28
N ALA A 127 -11.21 3.33 3.25
CA ALA A 127 -10.77 4.72 3.01
C ALA A 127 -11.71 5.50 2.09
N GLY A 128 -12.63 4.82 1.46
CA GLY A 128 -13.64 5.49 0.68
C GLY A 128 -13.58 5.51 -0.75
#